data_8c55489fac8c43f8d5a2c3519077d036
#
_entry.id   8c55489fac8c43f8d5a2c3519077d036
#
_cell.length_a   1.000
_cell.length_b   1.000
_cell.length_c   1.000
_cell.angle_alpha   90.00
_cell.angle_beta   90.00
_cell.angle_gamma   90.00
#
_symmetry.space_group_name_H-M   'P 1'
#
loop_
_entity.id
_entity.type
_entity.pdbx_description
1 polymer ?
#
loop_
_entity_poly.entity_id
_entity_poly.type
_entity_poly.pdbx_seq_one_letter_code
_entity_poly.pdbx_strand_id
1 'polypeptide(L)'
;MKTGRNLQEVLVELNRQNQAKQDFISPAQGMHLREDGHTFEINHLTTNQQEVFGTTSLFHRQVASALGIPAKYYDLMQKEKPELLAENVNSWFADKPSSYMVRSMDYGAGQVARALLSERYRRIDNMEIATSVLPLFAGNDQYEVMSCEVTENRLYLKVVNHRLEMEVRKGDIVQAGVMISNSEVGLGAVSIQPLVYRLVCTNGMVVNDMGERRHHVGRQAKAVEDSFALYSDETMEAEDKAFLLKLRDTTMAAIDEARFSQVVGRLQESMAVPITGRVQDVVQLTAQSYGINAEEQEGILKYLIEGGDLSLYGLSNAVTRASQDVVSYDRATTLEGIGWQVATMEPQQG
;
A
#
# COMPACT_ATOMS: atom_id res chain seq x y z
N MET A 1 -7.08 -9.16 12.54
CA MET A 1 -6.83 -8.68 11.15
C MET A 1 -8.13 -8.17 10.59
N LYS A 2 -8.10 -6.99 9.92
CA LYS A 2 -9.32 -6.43 9.30
C LYS A 2 -9.85 -7.37 8.22
N THR A 3 -11.15 -7.64 8.24
CA THR A 3 -11.83 -8.41 7.20
C THR A 3 -12.05 -7.53 5.98
N GLY A 4 -11.57 -7.98 4.83
CA GLY A 4 -11.84 -7.37 3.53
C GLY A 4 -12.96 -8.10 2.78
N ARG A 5 -13.01 -7.92 1.46
CA ARG A 5 -13.86 -8.70 0.55
C ARG A 5 -13.45 -10.17 0.55
N ASN A 6 -14.34 -11.05 0.09
CA ASN A 6 -13.91 -12.40 -0.22
C ASN A 6 -13.08 -12.43 -1.53
N LEU A 7 -12.31 -13.49 -1.73
CA LEU A 7 -11.40 -13.61 -2.87
C LEU A 7 -12.12 -13.51 -4.21
N GLN A 8 -13.32 -14.10 -4.31
CA GLN A 8 -14.09 -14.08 -5.55
C GLN A 8 -14.55 -12.65 -5.90
N GLU A 9 -15.01 -11.88 -4.91
CA GLU A 9 -15.38 -10.46 -5.09
C GLU A 9 -14.18 -9.62 -5.52
N VAL A 10 -13.00 -9.84 -4.94
CA VAL A 10 -11.77 -9.15 -5.34
C VAL A 10 -11.40 -9.50 -6.78
N LEU A 11 -11.46 -10.77 -7.19
CA LEU A 11 -11.15 -11.17 -8.55
C LEU A 11 -12.13 -10.58 -9.59
N VAL A 12 -13.42 -10.52 -9.25
CA VAL A 12 -14.43 -9.85 -10.09
C VAL A 12 -14.11 -8.37 -10.24
N GLU A 13 -13.78 -7.69 -9.15
CA GLU A 13 -13.42 -6.27 -9.19
C GLU A 13 -12.11 -6.01 -9.94
N LEU A 14 -11.08 -6.85 -9.75
CA LEU A 14 -9.84 -6.73 -10.51
C LEU A 14 -10.06 -6.90 -12.02
N ASN A 15 -10.91 -7.84 -12.40
CA ASN A 15 -11.26 -8.04 -13.81
C ASN A 15 -12.01 -6.82 -14.37
N ARG A 16 -12.98 -6.28 -13.63
CA ARG A 16 -13.68 -5.04 -13.99
C ARG A 16 -12.70 -3.88 -14.18
N GLN A 17 -11.78 -3.68 -13.21
CA GLN A 17 -10.78 -2.62 -13.29
C GLN A 17 -9.84 -2.81 -14.48
N ASN A 18 -9.42 -4.05 -14.76
CA ASN A 18 -8.55 -4.36 -15.89
C ASN A 18 -9.18 -4.06 -17.24
N GLN A 19 -10.50 -4.21 -17.35
CA GLN A 19 -11.25 -3.88 -18.58
C GLN A 19 -11.56 -2.38 -18.69
N ALA A 20 -11.74 -1.69 -17.58
CA ALA A 20 -12.16 -0.29 -17.53
C ALA A 20 -10.99 0.71 -17.49
N LYS A 21 -9.77 0.25 -17.21
CA LYS A 21 -8.59 1.11 -17.12
C LYS A 21 -8.11 1.56 -18.49
N GLN A 22 -7.57 2.77 -18.55
CA GLN A 22 -6.88 3.31 -19.71
C GLN A 22 -5.63 4.04 -19.25
N ASP A 23 -4.49 3.72 -19.87
CA ASP A 23 -3.20 4.35 -19.58
C ASP A 23 -2.68 5.02 -20.85
N PHE A 24 -2.31 6.29 -20.75
CA PHE A 24 -1.77 7.04 -21.89
C PHE A 24 -0.74 8.08 -21.42
N ILE A 25 0.08 8.54 -22.37
CA ILE A 25 1.03 9.63 -22.15
C ILE A 25 0.39 10.94 -22.57
N SER A 26 0.55 11.97 -21.75
CA SER A 26 0.14 13.34 -22.03
C SER A 26 1.31 14.29 -21.81
N PRO A 27 1.55 15.26 -22.74
CA PRO A 27 2.46 16.36 -22.46
C PRO A 27 1.87 17.27 -21.38
N ALA A 28 2.70 17.87 -20.55
CA ALA A 28 2.25 18.80 -19.51
C ALA A 28 1.38 19.94 -20.09
N GLN A 29 1.80 20.51 -21.24
CA GLN A 29 1.06 21.56 -21.92
C GLN A 29 -0.31 21.13 -22.46
N GLY A 30 -0.55 19.81 -22.54
CA GLY A 30 -1.84 19.22 -22.93
C GLY A 30 -2.79 18.97 -21.75
N MET A 31 -2.42 19.37 -20.54
CA MET A 31 -3.23 19.19 -19.33
C MET A 31 -3.79 20.54 -18.90
N HIS A 32 -5.11 20.63 -18.76
CA HIS A 32 -5.80 21.84 -18.36
C HIS A 32 -6.79 21.55 -17.24
N LEU A 33 -6.59 22.16 -16.08
CA LEU A 33 -7.54 22.14 -14.96
C LEU A 33 -8.63 23.17 -15.24
N ARG A 34 -9.90 22.73 -15.17
CA ARG A 34 -11.05 23.63 -15.29
C ARG A 34 -11.22 24.50 -14.04
N GLU A 35 -11.97 25.59 -14.19
CA GLU A 35 -12.25 26.55 -13.12
C GLU A 35 -13.00 25.94 -11.93
N ASP A 36 -13.59 24.75 -12.07
CA ASP A 36 -14.20 24.01 -10.98
C ASP A 36 -13.17 23.47 -9.96
N GLY A 37 -11.88 23.48 -10.31
CA GLY A 37 -10.79 22.98 -9.47
C GLY A 37 -10.75 21.45 -9.32
N HIS A 38 -11.56 20.70 -10.08
CA HIS A 38 -11.71 19.25 -9.95
C HIS A 38 -11.59 18.48 -11.26
N THR A 39 -11.96 19.10 -12.37
CA THR A 39 -12.04 18.45 -13.68
C THR A 39 -10.85 18.83 -14.54
N PHE A 40 -10.19 17.84 -15.14
CA PHE A 40 -9.10 18.05 -16.09
C PHE A 40 -9.54 17.76 -17.53
N GLU A 41 -9.10 18.60 -18.46
CA GLU A 41 -9.02 18.31 -19.88
C GLU A 41 -7.60 17.85 -20.19
N ILE A 42 -7.44 16.65 -20.76
CA ILE A 42 -6.12 16.07 -20.97
C ILE A 42 -5.99 15.60 -22.41
N ASN A 43 -4.90 15.98 -23.05
CA ASN A 43 -4.57 15.57 -24.42
C ASN A 43 -3.75 14.29 -24.41
N HIS A 44 -4.14 13.34 -25.25
CA HIS A 44 -3.35 12.15 -25.51
C HIS A 44 -2.20 12.45 -26.48
N LEU A 45 -0.97 12.16 -26.11
CA LEU A 45 0.22 12.42 -26.94
C LEU A 45 0.12 11.72 -28.31
N THR A 46 -0.41 10.49 -28.34
CA THR A 46 -0.41 9.66 -29.56
C THR A 46 -1.56 10.00 -30.50
N THR A 47 -2.74 10.26 -29.96
CA THR A 47 -3.96 10.50 -30.77
C THR A 47 -4.29 11.96 -30.94
N ASN A 48 -3.65 12.83 -30.14
CA ASN A 48 -3.95 14.26 -30.03
C ASN A 48 -5.44 14.56 -29.75
N GLN A 49 -6.13 13.58 -29.15
CA GLN A 49 -7.51 13.75 -28.70
C GLN A 49 -7.51 14.35 -27.32
N GLN A 50 -8.40 15.30 -27.09
CA GLN A 50 -8.67 15.89 -25.79
C GLN A 50 -9.87 15.21 -25.16
N GLU A 51 -9.71 14.73 -23.95
CA GLU A 51 -10.78 14.12 -23.17
C GLU A 51 -10.93 14.82 -21.81
N VAL A 52 -12.13 14.70 -21.24
CA VAL A 52 -12.48 15.30 -19.95
C VAL A 52 -12.51 14.23 -18.89
N PHE A 53 -11.78 14.47 -17.80
CA PHE A 53 -11.63 13.52 -16.70
C PHE A 53 -12.10 14.15 -15.38
N GLY A 54 -12.93 13.42 -14.63
CA GLY A 54 -12.96 13.60 -13.19
C GLY A 54 -11.63 13.19 -12.58
N THR A 55 -11.35 13.56 -11.35
CA THR A 55 -10.05 13.27 -10.73
C THR A 55 -10.19 12.73 -9.32
N THR A 56 -9.20 11.92 -8.90
CA THR A 56 -9.08 11.48 -7.51
C THR A 56 -8.26 12.47 -6.67
N SER A 57 -8.42 12.44 -5.36
CA SER A 57 -7.57 13.21 -4.44
C SER A 57 -6.09 12.92 -4.62
N LEU A 58 -5.75 11.67 -4.96
CA LEU A 58 -4.37 11.27 -5.23
C LEU A 58 -3.82 11.93 -6.50
N PHE A 59 -4.61 11.98 -7.57
CA PHE A 59 -4.22 12.65 -8.80
C PHE A 59 -3.85 14.13 -8.51
N HIS A 60 -4.68 14.86 -7.77
CA HIS A 60 -4.39 16.23 -7.36
C HIS A 60 -3.11 16.37 -6.54
N ARG A 61 -2.84 15.46 -5.60
CA ARG A 61 -1.58 15.46 -4.83
C ARG A 61 -0.37 15.23 -5.72
N GLN A 62 -0.51 14.38 -6.74
CA GLN A 62 0.57 14.14 -7.71
C GLN A 62 0.77 15.33 -8.64
N VAL A 63 -0.30 16.01 -9.05
CA VAL A 63 -0.21 17.30 -9.77
C VAL A 63 0.52 18.34 -8.91
N ALA A 64 0.11 18.53 -7.66
CA ALA A 64 0.77 19.45 -6.75
C ALA A 64 2.27 19.14 -6.60
N SER A 65 2.61 17.87 -6.42
CA SER A 65 4.00 17.42 -6.32
C SER A 65 4.79 17.65 -7.62
N ALA A 66 4.20 17.36 -8.78
CA ALA A 66 4.82 17.56 -10.08
C ALA A 66 5.12 19.04 -10.37
N LEU A 67 4.29 19.94 -9.87
CA LEU A 67 4.43 21.39 -10.04
C LEU A 67 5.19 22.06 -8.87
N GLY A 68 5.54 21.33 -7.82
CA GLY A 68 6.22 21.88 -6.64
C GLY A 68 5.30 22.76 -5.76
N ILE A 69 3.99 22.61 -5.89
CA ILE A 69 3.00 23.34 -5.09
C ILE A 69 2.83 22.62 -3.75
N PRO A 70 2.98 23.30 -2.59
CA PRO A 70 2.75 22.69 -1.30
C PRO A 70 1.33 22.13 -1.16
N ALA A 71 1.17 20.86 -0.77
CA ALA A 71 -0.12 20.18 -0.76
C ALA A 71 -1.19 20.93 0.04
N LYS A 72 -0.86 21.45 1.23
CA LYS A 72 -1.80 22.25 2.03
C LYS A 72 -2.30 23.50 1.33
N TYR A 73 -1.44 24.15 0.55
CA TYR A 73 -1.82 25.35 -0.21
C TYR A 73 -2.66 24.98 -1.43
N TYR A 74 -2.32 23.87 -2.09
CA TYR A 74 -3.14 23.32 -3.18
C TYR A 74 -4.56 23.02 -2.70
N ASP A 75 -4.69 22.27 -1.58
CA ASP A 75 -5.98 21.90 -0.99
C ASP A 75 -6.80 23.15 -0.57
N LEU A 76 -6.12 24.17 -0.03
CA LEU A 76 -6.76 25.45 0.33
C LEU A 76 -7.33 26.17 -0.90
N MET A 77 -6.52 26.29 -1.96
CA MET A 77 -6.99 26.90 -3.21
C MET A 77 -8.14 26.11 -3.82
N GLN A 78 -8.04 24.78 -3.85
CA GLN A 78 -9.08 23.90 -4.40
C GLN A 78 -10.43 24.11 -3.70
N LYS A 79 -10.40 24.25 -2.38
CA LYS A 79 -11.60 24.43 -1.57
C LYS A 79 -12.19 25.84 -1.65
N GLU A 80 -11.35 26.88 -1.60
CA GLU A 80 -11.79 28.26 -1.37
C GLU A 80 -11.66 29.17 -2.60
N LYS A 81 -10.77 28.82 -3.53
CA LYS A 81 -10.44 29.61 -4.73
C LYS A 81 -10.11 28.71 -5.92
N PRO A 82 -11.06 27.87 -6.40
CA PRO A 82 -10.80 26.89 -7.45
C PRO A 82 -10.35 27.51 -8.78
N GLU A 83 -10.86 28.69 -9.13
CA GLU A 83 -10.44 29.46 -10.32
C GLU A 83 -8.96 29.85 -10.23
N LEU A 84 -8.50 30.33 -9.04
CA LEU A 84 -7.10 30.66 -8.81
C LEU A 84 -6.21 29.42 -8.88
N LEU A 85 -6.69 28.27 -8.39
CA LEU A 85 -5.99 27.00 -8.53
C LEU A 85 -5.84 26.64 -10.01
N ALA A 86 -6.91 26.75 -10.79
CA ALA A 86 -6.89 26.45 -12.22
C ALA A 86 -5.89 27.33 -12.95
N GLU A 87 -5.92 28.65 -12.74
CA GLU A 87 -4.98 29.59 -13.33
C GLU A 87 -3.52 29.24 -12.97
N ASN A 88 -3.27 28.93 -11.70
CA ASN A 88 -1.94 28.59 -11.20
C ASN A 88 -1.43 27.29 -11.84
N VAL A 89 -2.20 26.20 -11.79
CA VAL A 89 -1.85 24.89 -12.36
C VAL A 89 -1.61 24.99 -13.86
N ASN A 90 -2.50 25.65 -14.59
CA ASN A 90 -2.43 25.79 -16.04
C ASN A 90 -1.21 26.59 -16.49
N SER A 91 -0.90 27.68 -15.78
CA SER A 91 0.30 28.48 -16.05
C SER A 91 1.58 27.65 -15.90
N TRP A 92 1.70 26.86 -14.81
CA TRP A 92 2.87 26.01 -14.60
C TRP A 92 2.97 24.85 -15.60
N PHE A 93 1.85 24.24 -15.99
CA PHE A 93 1.86 23.19 -17.00
C PHE A 93 2.22 23.71 -18.39
N ALA A 94 1.81 24.93 -18.75
CA ALA A 94 2.13 25.54 -20.03
C ALA A 94 3.64 25.69 -20.25
N ASP A 95 4.40 25.98 -19.20
CA ASP A 95 5.84 26.18 -19.26
C ASP A 95 6.66 24.90 -19.09
N LYS A 96 6.00 23.76 -18.81
CA LYS A 96 6.71 22.52 -18.44
C LYS A 96 6.94 21.62 -19.66
N PRO A 97 8.19 21.29 -20.01
CA PRO A 97 8.49 20.48 -21.20
C PRO A 97 8.36 18.96 -20.98
N SER A 98 7.84 18.54 -19.83
CA SER A 98 7.75 17.13 -19.44
C SER A 98 6.48 16.48 -19.97
N SER A 99 6.51 15.15 -20.15
CA SER A 99 5.33 14.31 -20.34
C SER A 99 5.08 13.44 -19.12
N TYR A 100 3.83 13.04 -18.95
CA TYR A 100 3.38 12.24 -17.83
C TYR A 100 2.55 11.06 -18.32
N MET A 101 2.65 9.94 -17.61
CA MET A 101 1.70 8.85 -17.73
C MET A 101 0.47 9.18 -16.90
N VAL A 102 -0.68 9.23 -17.55
CA VAL A 102 -2.00 9.33 -16.90
C VAL A 102 -2.61 7.95 -16.86
N ARG A 103 -2.99 7.52 -15.66
CA ARG A 103 -3.80 6.31 -15.47
C ARG A 103 -5.23 6.71 -15.18
N SER A 104 -6.16 6.27 -16.00
CA SER A 104 -7.58 6.53 -15.82
C SER A 104 -8.40 5.25 -15.72
N MET A 105 -9.65 5.39 -15.33
CA MET A 105 -10.60 4.30 -15.23
C MET A 105 -12.01 4.82 -15.46
N ASP A 106 -12.81 4.06 -16.19
CA ASP A 106 -14.24 4.29 -16.28
C ASP A 106 -14.96 3.63 -15.09
N TYR A 107 -15.69 4.45 -14.33
CA TYR A 107 -16.55 4.01 -13.22
C TYR A 107 -18.02 3.94 -13.60
N GLY A 108 -18.35 4.00 -14.91
CA GLY A 108 -19.72 3.99 -15.43
C GLY A 108 -20.40 5.37 -15.46
N ALA A 109 -19.82 6.37 -14.79
CA ALA A 109 -20.25 7.77 -14.83
C ALA A 109 -19.29 8.67 -15.63
N GLY A 110 -18.32 8.07 -16.30
CA GLY A 110 -17.28 8.74 -17.08
C GLY A 110 -15.86 8.39 -16.63
N GLN A 111 -14.90 8.88 -17.39
CA GLN A 111 -13.48 8.65 -17.13
C GLN A 111 -12.99 9.47 -15.93
N VAL A 112 -12.23 8.81 -15.06
CA VAL A 112 -11.60 9.42 -13.87
C VAL A 112 -10.10 9.22 -13.96
N ALA A 113 -9.32 10.29 -13.97
CA ALA A 113 -7.87 10.26 -13.84
C ALA A 113 -7.50 9.91 -12.40
N ARG A 114 -6.90 8.73 -12.21
CA ARG A 114 -6.54 8.15 -10.92
C ARG A 114 -5.14 8.51 -10.48
N ALA A 115 -4.20 8.62 -11.44
CA ALA A 115 -2.81 8.91 -11.14
C ALA A 115 -2.13 9.68 -12.26
N LEU A 116 -1.21 10.58 -11.85
CA LEU A 116 -0.25 11.29 -12.67
C LEU A 116 1.16 10.80 -12.31
N LEU A 117 1.77 10.04 -13.19
CA LEU A 117 3.03 9.36 -12.95
C LEU A 117 4.10 9.85 -13.93
N SER A 118 5.38 9.55 -13.65
CA SER A 118 6.42 9.84 -14.62
C SER A 118 6.18 9.04 -15.91
N GLU A 119 6.54 9.60 -17.05
CA GLU A 119 6.46 8.93 -18.36
C GLU A 119 7.16 7.54 -18.35
N ARG A 120 8.19 7.39 -17.52
CA ARG A 120 8.99 6.18 -17.36
C ARG A 120 8.46 5.20 -16.30
N TYR A 121 7.27 5.45 -15.76
CA TYR A 121 6.70 4.59 -14.74
C TYR A 121 6.44 3.18 -15.30
N ARG A 122 7.02 2.16 -14.64
CA ARG A 122 6.77 0.76 -15.01
C ARG A 122 5.42 0.32 -14.44
N ARG A 123 4.51 -0.03 -15.31
CA ARG A 123 3.21 -0.58 -14.93
C ARG A 123 3.39 -2.02 -14.43
N ILE A 124 2.85 -2.30 -13.26
CA ILE A 124 2.68 -3.66 -12.72
C ILE A 124 1.25 -3.67 -12.19
N ASP A 125 0.39 -4.34 -12.90
CA ASP A 125 -1.04 -4.29 -12.63
C ASP A 125 -1.45 -5.29 -11.55
N ASN A 126 -2.48 -4.94 -10.79
CA ASN A 126 -3.00 -5.78 -9.72
C ASN A 126 -3.45 -7.15 -10.21
N MET A 127 -4.00 -7.23 -11.43
CA MET A 127 -4.40 -8.48 -12.05
C MET A 127 -3.20 -9.39 -12.35
N GLU A 128 -2.08 -8.83 -12.81
CA GLU A 128 -0.84 -9.59 -13.07
C GLU A 128 -0.26 -10.16 -11.77
N ILE A 129 -0.28 -9.37 -10.69
CA ILE A 129 0.12 -9.85 -9.36
C ILE A 129 -0.78 -11.00 -8.91
N ALA A 130 -2.10 -10.79 -8.94
CA ALA A 130 -3.08 -11.78 -8.48
C ALA A 130 -2.95 -13.09 -9.27
N THR A 131 -2.87 -13.02 -10.60
CA THR A 131 -2.74 -14.21 -11.47
C THR A 131 -1.40 -14.92 -11.31
N SER A 132 -0.36 -14.21 -10.90
CA SER A 132 0.97 -14.79 -10.64
C SER A 132 1.05 -15.52 -9.30
N VAL A 133 0.45 -14.97 -8.23
CA VAL A 133 0.63 -15.48 -6.86
C VAL A 133 -0.49 -16.40 -6.39
N LEU A 134 -1.73 -16.18 -6.78
CA LEU A 134 -2.86 -17.00 -6.31
C LEU A 134 -2.74 -18.49 -6.67
N PRO A 135 -2.21 -18.89 -7.84
CA PRO A 135 -2.00 -20.30 -8.14
C PRO A 135 -1.04 -21.03 -7.19
N LEU A 136 -0.17 -20.31 -6.47
CA LEU A 136 0.72 -20.90 -5.46
C LEU A 136 -0.06 -21.51 -4.28
N PHE A 137 -1.24 -20.98 -4.02
CA PHE A 137 -2.09 -21.34 -2.88
C PHE A 137 -3.30 -22.16 -3.30
N ALA A 138 -3.68 -22.11 -4.57
CA ALA A 138 -4.84 -22.80 -5.10
C ALA A 138 -4.67 -24.32 -5.03
N GLY A 139 -5.71 -25.00 -4.51
CA GLY A 139 -5.71 -26.48 -4.41
C GLY A 139 -4.84 -27.04 -3.29
N ASN A 140 -4.26 -26.19 -2.44
CA ASN A 140 -3.48 -26.60 -1.29
C ASN A 140 -4.19 -26.19 0.02
N ASP A 141 -4.76 -27.14 0.72
CA ASP A 141 -5.58 -26.98 1.93
C ASP A 141 -4.82 -26.43 3.15
N GLN A 142 -3.49 -26.33 3.05
CA GLN A 142 -2.69 -25.71 4.11
C GLN A 142 -2.73 -24.17 4.05
N TYR A 143 -3.12 -23.57 2.92
CA TYR A 143 -3.15 -22.13 2.71
C TYR A 143 -4.58 -21.60 2.59
N GLU A 144 -4.85 -20.50 3.23
CA GLU A 144 -6.11 -19.78 3.11
C GLU A 144 -5.88 -18.28 2.89
N VAL A 145 -6.63 -17.68 1.96
CA VAL A 145 -6.69 -16.22 1.81
C VAL A 145 -7.61 -15.68 2.89
N MET A 146 -7.03 -15.34 4.02
CA MET A 146 -7.76 -14.89 5.21
C MET A 146 -8.38 -13.51 5.06
N SER A 147 -7.78 -12.66 4.26
CA SER A 147 -8.28 -11.32 3.99
C SER A 147 -7.70 -10.80 2.68
N CYS A 148 -8.53 -10.19 1.87
CA CYS A 148 -8.10 -9.49 0.68
C CYS A 148 -8.96 -8.26 0.43
N GLU A 149 -8.37 -7.23 -0.20
CA GLU A 149 -9.08 -6.01 -0.56
C GLU A 149 -8.40 -5.34 -1.75
N VAL A 150 -9.19 -4.67 -2.56
CA VAL A 150 -8.72 -3.71 -3.54
C VAL A 150 -9.35 -2.36 -3.25
N THR A 151 -8.53 -1.46 -2.73
CA THR A 151 -8.92 -0.07 -2.46
C THR A 151 -8.69 0.79 -3.70
N GLU A 152 -9.02 2.06 -3.64
CA GLU A 152 -8.64 3.03 -4.67
C GLU A 152 -7.12 3.11 -4.87
N ASN A 153 -6.35 2.83 -3.82
CA ASN A 153 -4.92 3.01 -3.75
C ASN A 153 -4.11 1.72 -3.96
N ARG A 154 -4.62 0.58 -3.46
CA ARG A 154 -3.81 -0.65 -3.36
C ARG A 154 -4.65 -1.92 -3.46
N LEU A 155 -3.98 -2.97 -3.93
CA LEU A 155 -4.36 -4.36 -3.73
C LEU A 155 -3.68 -4.89 -2.46
N TYR A 156 -4.40 -5.69 -1.69
CA TYR A 156 -3.91 -6.47 -0.56
C TYR A 156 -4.38 -7.91 -0.65
N LEU A 157 -3.45 -8.86 -0.47
CA LEU A 157 -3.71 -10.28 -0.34
C LEU A 157 -2.98 -10.78 0.91
N LYS A 158 -3.71 -11.28 1.90
CA LYS A 158 -3.18 -11.83 3.15
C LYS A 158 -3.50 -13.31 3.23
N VAL A 159 -2.48 -14.14 3.09
CA VAL A 159 -2.57 -15.59 3.05
C VAL A 159 -1.92 -16.17 4.29
N VAL A 160 -2.54 -17.16 4.91
CA VAL A 160 -2.06 -17.83 6.12
C VAL A 160 -1.84 -19.31 5.82
N ASN A 161 -0.76 -19.88 6.36
CA ASN A 161 -0.48 -21.31 6.38
C ASN A 161 -0.93 -21.93 7.71
N HIS A 162 -2.02 -22.65 7.70
CA HIS A 162 -2.61 -23.27 8.91
C HIS A 162 -1.78 -24.42 9.50
N ARG A 163 -0.83 -24.98 8.76
CA ARG A 163 0.05 -26.05 9.23
C ARG A 163 1.34 -25.54 9.85
N LEU A 164 1.70 -24.30 9.58
CA LEU A 164 2.89 -23.68 10.15
C LEU A 164 2.49 -22.79 11.32
N GLU A 165 2.46 -23.37 12.51
CA GLU A 165 2.06 -22.71 13.75
C GLU A 165 3.09 -22.89 14.85
N MET A 166 3.20 -21.88 15.72
CA MET A 166 4.09 -21.85 16.88
C MET A 166 3.40 -21.17 18.05
N GLU A 167 3.79 -21.54 19.27
CA GLU A 167 3.38 -20.82 20.48
C GLU A 167 4.35 -19.69 20.80
N VAL A 168 3.83 -18.46 20.95
CA VAL A 168 4.60 -17.36 21.53
C VAL A 168 4.70 -17.53 23.04
N ARG A 169 3.60 -17.90 23.67
CA ARG A 169 3.51 -18.35 25.06
C ARG A 169 2.40 -19.39 25.17
N LYS A 170 2.36 -20.13 26.29
CA LYS A 170 1.36 -21.20 26.51
C LYS A 170 -0.06 -20.73 26.19
N GLY A 171 -0.68 -21.34 25.18
CA GLY A 171 -2.03 -21.07 24.71
C GLY A 171 -2.14 -19.87 23.74
N ASP A 172 -1.05 -19.20 23.39
CA ASP A 172 -1.02 -18.09 22.45
C ASP A 172 -0.36 -18.55 21.15
N ILE A 173 -1.17 -19.17 20.30
CA ILE A 173 -0.74 -19.77 19.04
C ILE A 173 -0.81 -18.73 17.94
N VAL A 174 0.25 -18.67 17.14
CA VAL A 174 0.36 -17.86 15.93
C VAL A 174 0.63 -18.75 14.72
N GLN A 175 0.14 -18.34 13.57
CA GLN A 175 0.35 -19.01 12.29
C GLN A 175 1.14 -18.12 11.34
N ALA A 176 2.00 -18.76 10.54
CA ALA A 176 2.75 -18.05 9.50
C ALA A 176 1.85 -17.64 8.35
N GLY A 177 2.12 -16.49 7.78
CA GLY A 177 1.45 -16.00 6.59
C GLY A 177 2.32 -15.07 5.77
N VAL A 178 1.73 -14.57 4.70
CA VAL A 178 2.33 -13.55 3.83
C VAL A 178 1.30 -12.51 3.47
N MET A 179 1.72 -11.25 3.49
CA MET A 179 0.99 -10.15 2.90
C MET A 179 1.65 -9.73 1.59
N ILE A 180 0.86 -9.70 0.53
CA ILE A 180 1.25 -9.19 -0.78
C ILE A 180 0.45 -7.94 -1.03
N SER A 181 1.11 -6.84 -1.37
CA SER A 181 0.44 -5.59 -1.72
C SER A 181 1.06 -4.94 -2.94
N ASN A 182 0.21 -4.25 -3.70
CA ASN A 182 0.61 -3.51 -4.90
C ASN A 182 -0.17 -2.20 -5.03
N SER A 183 0.45 -1.18 -5.60
CA SER A 183 -0.22 0.08 -5.95
C SER A 183 -0.04 0.38 -7.43
N GLU A 184 -1.13 0.43 -8.17
CA GLU A 184 -1.13 0.84 -9.58
C GLU A 184 -1.02 2.35 -9.76
N VAL A 185 -1.28 3.12 -8.70
CA VAL A 185 -1.41 4.57 -8.74
C VAL A 185 -0.18 5.30 -8.16
N GLY A 186 0.95 4.61 -8.04
CA GLY A 186 2.21 5.22 -7.62
C GLY A 186 2.38 5.47 -6.12
N LEU A 187 1.51 4.90 -5.27
CA LEU A 187 1.61 5.01 -3.81
C LEU A 187 2.56 3.99 -3.17
N GLY A 188 3.41 3.36 -3.95
CA GLY A 188 4.43 2.47 -3.43
C GLY A 188 4.73 1.28 -4.33
N ALA A 189 5.63 0.45 -3.86
CA ALA A 189 6.15 -0.73 -4.54
C ALA A 189 5.21 -1.93 -4.44
N VAL A 190 5.41 -2.93 -5.29
CA VAL A 190 5.02 -4.30 -4.97
C VAL A 190 5.76 -4.71 -3.70
N SER A 191 5.04 -5.14 -2.70
CA SER A 191 5.60 -5.53 -1.40
C SER A 191 5.13 -6.93 -1.02
N ILE A 192 6.09 -7.75 -0.57
CA ILE A 192 5.85 -9.09 -0.03
C ILE A 192 6.44 -9.08 1.37
N GLN A 193 5.61 -9.29 2.36
CA GLN A 193 6.00 -9.19 3.77
C GLN A 193 5.49 -10.41 4.53
N PRO A 194 6.30 -11.02 5.40
CA PRO A 194 5.79 -12.05 6.31
C PRO A 194 4.64 -11.48 7.15
N LEU A 195 3.68 -12.31 7.42
CA LEU A 195 2.51 -12.03 8.23
C LEU A 195 2.46 -13.03 9.39
N VAL A 196 2.20 -12.55 10.58
CA VAL A 196 1.87 -13.39 11.73
C VAL A 196 0.38 -13.26 11.99
N TYR A 197 -0.33 -14.36 11.96
CA TYR A 197 -1.74 -14.43 12.29
C TYR A 197 -1.94 -15.07 13.66
N ARG A 198 -2.47 -14.33 14.62
CA ARG A 198 -2.68 -14.77 16.00
C ARG A 198 -4.09 -15.31 16.17
N LEU A 199 -4.21 -16.59 16.59
CA LEU A 199 -5.50 -17.27 16.66
C LEU A 199 -6.40 -16.74 17.77
N VAL A 200 -5.85 -16.38 18.93
CA VAL A 200 -6.63 -15.96 20.11
C VAL A 200 -7.49 -14.72 19.86
N CYS A 201 -6.96 -13.74 19.13
CA CYS A 201 -7.63 -12.46 18.86
C CYS A 201 -7.89 -12.22 17.36
N THR A 202 -7.59 -13.20 16.52
CA THR A 202 -7.67 -13.08 15.05
C THR A 202 -6.93 -11.87 14.49
N ASN A 203 -5.84 -11.46 15.17
CA ASN A 203 -5.03 -10.32 14.76
C ASN A 203 -4.04 -10.72 13.66
N GLY A 204 -3.82 -9.82 12.69
CA GLY A 204 -2.71 -9.91 11.75
C GLY A 204 -1.62 -8.91 12.15
N MET A 205 -0.37 -9.33 12.07
CA MET A 205 0.80 -8.47 12.27
C MET A 205 1.70 -8.57 11.05
N VAL A 206 1.96 -7.45 10.38
CA VAL A 206 2.78 -7.41 9.18
C VAL A 206 4.22 -7.11 9.56
N VAL A 207 5.14 -7.99 9.17
CA VAL A 207 6.57 -7.90 9.50
C VAL A 207 7.28 -7.03 8.47
N ASN A 208 7.49 -5.76 8.79
CA ASN A 208 7.93 -4.75 7.82
C ASN A 208 9.43 -4.79 7.49
N ASP A 209 10.27 -5.26 8.39
CA ASP A 209 11.74 -5.25 8.28
C ASP A 209 12.34 -6.53 7.66
N MET A 210 11.51 -7.56 7.49
CA MET A 210 11.90 -8.84 6.89
C MET A 210 11.28 -9.07 5.51
N GLY A 211 10.61 -8.07 4.97
CA GLY A 211 9.92 -8.15 3.68
C GLY A 211 10.79 -7.72 2.49
N GLU A 212 10.36 -8.13 1.31
CA GLU A 212 10.91 -7.65 0.05
C GLU A 212 10.02 -6.56 -0.53
N ARG A 213 10.65 -5.48 -1.01
CA ARG A 213 9.96 -4.38 -1.68
C ARG A 213 10.58 -4.14 -3.04
N ARG A 214 9.76 -4.08 -4.07
CA ARG A 214 10.20 -3.76 -5.40
C ARG A 214 9.43 -2.56 -5.94
N HIS A 215 10.15 -1.47 -6.19
CA HIS A 215 9.57 -0.24 -6.70
C HIS A 215 9.16 -0.39 -8.16
N HIS A 216 8.06 0.24 -8.54
CA HIS A 216 7.65 0.47 -9.94
C HIS A 216 8.58 1.51 -10.59
N VAL A 217 9.87 1.33 -10.46
CA VAL A 217 10.83 2.26 -11.06
C VAL A 217 11.05 1.81 -12.49
N GLY A 218 10.62 2.61 -13.42
CA GLY A 218 11.23 2.64 -14.72
C GLY A 218 12.72 2.82 -14.49
N ARG A 219 13.57 2.10 -15.21
CA ARG A 219 15.01 2.05 -15.06
C ARG A 219 15.64 3.21 -14.31
N GLN A 220 16.41 2.94 -13.26
CA GLN A 220 17.41 3.89 -12.80
C GLN A 220 18.47 4.04 -13.90
N ALA A 221 18.19 4.86 -14.87
CA ALA A 221 19.23 5.45 -15.68
C ALA A 221 19.83 6.60 -14.85
N LYS A 222 20.78 6.25 -13.98
CA LYS A 222 21.87 7.18 -13.71
C LYS A 222 22.64 7.26 -15.01
N ALA A 223 22.57 8.45 -15.65
CA ALA A 223 23.31 8.85 -16.83
C ALA A 223 23.00 8.02 -18.11
N VAL A 224 22.32 8.59 -18.98
CA VAL A 224 22.44 8.82 -20.41
C VAL A 224 21.05 9.11 -20.95
N GLU A 225 20.84 10.31 -21.47
CA GLU A 225 19.61 10.81 -22.07
C GLU A 225 19.13 10.01 -23.31
N ASP A 226 19.90 9.00 -23.75
CA ASP A 226 19.68 8.25 -24.98
C ASP A 226 19.29 6.77 -24.81
N SER A 227 18.90 6.31 -23.61
CA SER A 227 18.72 4.86 -23.39
C SER A 227 17.31 4.30 -23.74
N PHE A 228 16.42 5.08 -24.32
CA PHE A 228 15.07 4.61 -24.70
C PHE A 228 15.05 3.60 -25.86
N ALA A 229 16.11 3.55 -26.65
CA ALA A 229 16.21 2.69 -27.83
C ALA A 229 17.05 1.41 -27.60
N LEU A 230 17.49 1.13 -26.36
CA LEU A 230 18.51 0.09 -26.13
C LEU A 230 17.94 -1.33 -26.04
N TYR A 231 16.65 -1.50 -25.73
CA TYR A 231 16.07 -2.84 -25.53
C TYR A 231 14.79 -3.01 -26.34
N SER A 232 14.69 -4.16 -26.99
CA SER A 232 13.50 -4.57 -27.73
C SER A 232 12.34 -4.87 -26.77
N ASP A 233 11.11 -4.87 -27.30
CA ASP A 233 9.90 -5.25 -26.56
C ASP A 233 10.04 -6.67 -25.99
N GLU A 234 10.65 -7.60 -26.72
CA GLU A 234 10.94 -8.97 -26.27
C GLU A 234 11.81 -9.00 -25.00
N THR A 235 12.83 -8.13 -24.94
CA THR A 235 13.67 -7.99 -23.72
C THR A 235 12.89 -7.47 -22.54
N MET A 236 11.98 -6.52 -22.77
CA MET A 236 11.12 -5.95 -21.75
C MET A 236 10.12 -6.99 -21.22
N GLU A 237 9.51 -7.75 -22.09
CA GLU A 237 8.60 -8.87 -21.73
C GLU A 237 9.32 -9.96 -20.93
N ALA A 238 10.56 -10.31 -21.33
CA ALA A 238 11.38 -11.27 -20.60
C ALA A 238 11.72 -10.77 -19.18
N GLU A 239 12.00 -9.47 -19.03
CA GLU A 239 12.25 -8.85 -17.73
C GLU A 239 11.00 -8.86 -16.83
N ASP A 240 9.82 -8.60 -17.40
CA ASP A 240 8.54 -8.67 -16.69
C ASP A 240 8.23 -10.09 -16.23
N LYS A 241 8.44 -11.07 -17.11
CA LYS A 241 8.29 -12.48 -16.76
C LYS A 241 9.26 -12.90 -15.63
N ALA A 242 10.53 -12.51 -15.73
CA ALA A 242 11.52 -12.76 -14.67
C ALA A 242 11.13 -12.11 -13.33
N PHE A 243 10.53 -10.91 -13.39
CA PHE A 243 10.01 -10.26 -12.20
C PHE A 243 8.87 -11.05 -11.55
N LEU A 244 7.89 -11.51 -12.32
CA LEU A 244 6.75 -12.29 -11.81
C LEU A 244 7.20 -13.64 -11.23
N LEU A 245 8.22 -14.29 -11.83
CA LEU A 245 8.83 -15.51 -11.26
C LEU A 245 9.50 -15.23 -9.91
N LYS A 246 10.28 -14.16 -9.81
CA LYS A 246 10.89 -13.73 -8.54
C LYS A 246 9.84 -13.39 -7.48
N LEU A 247 8.73 -12.78 -7.88
CA LEU A 247 7.60 -12.50 -6.99
C LEU A 247 7.04 -13.80 -6.38
N ARG A 248 6.87 -14.85 -7.19
CA ARG A 248 6.44 -16.16 -6.72
C ARG A 248 7.42 -16.78 -5.72
N ASP A 249 8.71 -16.80 -6.08
CA ASP A 249 9.76 -17.38 -5.22
C ASP A 249 9.83 -16.63 -3.88
N THR A 250 9.79 -15.29 -3.91
CA THR A 250 9.80 -14.43 -2.71
C THR A 250 8.55 -14.65 -1.85
N THR A 251 7.40 -14.85 -2.48
CA THR A 251 6.15 -15.14 -1.78
C THR A 251 6.25 -16.44 -0.98
N MET A 252 6.80 -17.49 -1.59
CA MET A 252 7.00 -18.76 -0.89
C MET A 252 8.07 -18.66 0.21
N ALA A 253 9.17 -17.93 -0.04
CA ALA A 253 10.20 -17.70 0.96
C ALA A 253 9.72 -16.87 2.16
N ALA A 254 8.69 -16.05 2.00
CA ALA A 254 8.12 -15.28 3.12
C ALA A 254 7.36 -16.14 4.14
N ILE A 255 6.94 -17.38 3.74
CA ILE A 255 6.21 -18.34 4.58
C ILE A 255 7.15 -19.48 5.02
N ASP A 256 8.46 -19.27 4.96
CA ASP A 256 9.46 -20.27 5.36
C ASP A 256 9.51 -20.44 6.89
N GLU A 257 9.66 -21.70 7.34
CA GLU A 257 9.65 -22.05 8.77
C GLU A 257 10.79 -21.38 9.55
N ALA A 258 11.98 -21.25 8.95
CA ALA A 258 13.11 -20.62 9.60
C ALA A 258 12.89 -19.13 9.82
N ARG A 259 12.31 -18.43 8.83
CA ARG A 259 11.91 -17.03 8.97
C ARG A 259 10.80 -16.88 10.03
N PHE A 260 9.81 -17.74 10.01
CA PHE A 260 8.73 -17.68 10.98
C PHE A 260 9.24 -17.91 12.42
N SER A 261 10.14 -18.85 12.62
CA SER A 261 10.79 -19.09 13.92
C SER A 261 11.54 -17.84 14.43
N GLN A 262 12.26 -17.12 13.54
CA GLN A 262 12.92 -15.86 13.90
C GLN A 262 11.91 -14.77 14.33
N VAL A 263 10.81 -14.65 13.61
CA VAL A 263 9.73 -13.70 13.94
C VAL A 263 9.12 -14.04 15.31
N VAL A 264 8.79 -15.31 15.54
CA VAL A 264 8.24 -15.77 16.84
C VAL A 264 9.24 -15.53 17.97
N GLY A 265 10.53 -15.78 17.74
CA GLY A 265 11.59 -15.48 18.73
C GLY A 265 11.60 -14.00 19.14
N ARG A 266 11.49 -13.06 18.20
CA ARG A 266 11.40 -11.64 18.52
C ARG A 266 10.12 -11.27 19.28
N LEU A 267 8.99 -11.93 18.98
CA LEU A 267 7.76 -11.73 19.76
C LEU A 267 7.92 -12.26 21.19
N GLN A 268 8.60 -13.38 21.39
CA GLN A 268 8.93 -13.91 22.72
C GLN A 268 9.86 -12.96 23.49
N GLU A 269 10.87 -12.38 22.84
CA GLU A 269 11.74 -11.37 23.43
C GLU A 269 10.95 -10.12 23.87
N SER A 270 9.98 -9.68 23.05
CA SER A 270 9.16 -8.51 23.37
C SER A 270 8.25 -8.69 24.60
N MET A 271 7.92 -9.92 24.96
CA MET A 271 7.20 -10.24 26.20
C MET A 271 8.04 -10.00 27.45
N ALA A 272 9.35 -10.14 27.36
CA ALA A 272 10.27 -9.89 28.46
C ALA A 272 10.53 -8.39 28.71
N VAL A 273 10.06 -7.51 27.83
CA VAL A 273 10.24 -6.07 27.95
C VAL A 273 8.99 -5.43 28.55
N PRO A 274 8.97 -5.07 29.85
CA PRO A 274 7.80 -4.46 30.48
C PRO A 274 7.62 -3.02 30.05
N ILE A 275 6.37 -2.59 29.99
CA ILE A 275 6.00 -1.17 29.88
C ILE A 275 6.29 -0.48 31.22
N THR A 276 7.17 0.51 31.23
CA THR A 276 7.51 1.28 32.44
C THR A 276 6.79 2.62 32.43
N GLY A 277 6.31 3.06 33.61
CA GLY A 277 5.56 4.30 33.77
C GLY A 277 4.04 4.13 33.62
N ARG A 278 3.35 5.26 33.43
CA ARG A 278 1.88 5.24 33.26
C ARG A 278 1.53 4.75 31.85
N VAL A 279 0.64 3.79 31.78
CA VAL A 279 0.21 3.16 30.50
C VAL A 279 -0.27 4.21 29.50
N GLN A 280 -1.02 5.23 29.96
CA GLN A 280 -1.50 6.31 29.09
C GLN A 280 -0.36 7.09 28.44
N ASP A 281 0.71 7.39 29.19
CA ASP A 281 1.87 8.15 28.69
C ASP A 281 2.62 7.32 27.62
N VAL A 282 2.77 6.02 27.85
CA VAL A 282 3.41 5.11 26.88
C VAL A 282 2.60 5.01 25.60
N VAL A 283 1.29 4.84 25.70
CA VAL A 283 0.40 4.81 24.52
C VAL A 283 0.42 6.16 23.78
N GLN A 284 0.46 7.28 24.49
CA GLN A 284 0.56 8.60 23.89
C GLN A 284 1.89 8.80 23.14
N LEU A 285 3.02 8.40 23.73
CA LEU A 285 4.33 8.47 23.08
C LEU A 285 4.38 7.57 21.83
N THR A 286 3.84 6.36 21.93
CA THR A 286 3.71 5.46 20.79
C THR A 286 2.86 6.10 19.68
N ALA A 287 1.74 6.72 20.04
CA ALA A 287 0.87 7.40 19.09
C ALA A 287 1.58 8.55 18.36
N GLN A 288 2.36 9.36 19.09
CA GLN A 288 3.16 10.44 18.50
C GLN A 288 4.27 9.91 17.58
N SER A 289 4.96 8.84 17.98
CA SER A 289 6.08 8.26 17.22
C SER A 289 5.63 7.64 15.89
N TYR A 290 4.43 7.07 15.84
CA TYR A 290 3.93 6.33 14.68
C TYR A 290 2.76 7.02 13.96
N GLY A 291 2.43 8.26 14.30
CA GLY A 291 1.35 9.01 13.67
C GLY A 291 -0.03 8.33 13.86
N ILE A 292 -0.28 7.82 15.06
CA ILE A 292 -1.56 7.24 15.49
C ILE A 292 -2.48 8.39 15.91
N ASN A 293 -3.71 8.43 15.40
CA ASN A 293 -4.66 9.50 15.74
C ASN A 293 -5.32 9.26 17.12
N ALA A 294 -6.08 10.25 17.61
CA ALA A 294 -6.68 10.20 18.93
C ALA A 294 -7.68 9.04 19.12
N GLU A 295 -8.50 8.75 18.12
CA GLU A 295 -9.49 7.66 18.16
C GLU A 295 -8.79 6.29 18.21
N GLU A 296 -7.77 6.11 17.39
CA GLU A 296 -6.94 4.89 17.37
C GLU A 296 -6.19 4.72 18.71
N GLN A 297 -5.69 5.82 19.28
CA GLN A 297 -5.02 5.83 20.59
C GLN A 297 -5.94 5.36 21.72
N GLU A 298 -7.19 5.83 21.74
CA GLU A 298 -8.20 5.39 22.72
C GLU A 298 -8.49 3.89 22.58
N GLY A 299 -8.63 3.40 21.34
CA GLY A 299 -8.81 1.97 21.06
C GLY A 299 -7.64 1.13 21.55
N ILE A 300 -6.41 1.57 21.29
CA ILE A 300 -5.18 0.89 21.73
C ILE A 300 -5.12 0.84 23.25
N LEU A 301 -5.37 1.96 23.95
CA LEU A 301 -5.39 2.01 25.41
C LEU A 301 -6.43 1.04 26.00
N LYS A 302 -7.63 1.03 25.44
CA LYS A 302 -8.69 0.09 25.81
C LYS A 302 -8.23 -1.36 25.68
N TYR A 303 -7.72 -1.76 24.53
CA TYR A 303 -7.29 -3.14 24.28
C TYR A 303 -6.06 -3.56 25.07
N LEU A 304 -5.16 -2.64 25.39
CA LEU A 304 -4.03 -2.91 26.27
C LEU A 304 -4.49 -3.20 27.70
N ILE A 305 -5.46 -2.43 28.23
CA ILE A 305 -6.04 -2.64 29.55
C ILE A 305 -6.84 -3.95 29.60
N GLU A 306 -7.68 -4.20 28.60
CA GLU A 306 -8.45 -5.45 28.50
C GLU A 306 -7.57 -6.68 28.39
N GLY A 307 -6.45 -6.59 27.67
CA GLY A 307 -5.48 -7.68 27.49
C GLY A 307 -4.66 -7.99 28.75
N GLY A 308 -4.50 -7.02 29.65
CA GLY A 308 -3.78 -7.15 30.91
C GLY A 308 -2.28 -7.45 30.81
N ASP A 309 -1.71 -7.41 29.60
CA ASP A 309 -0.31 -7.69 29.31
C ASP A 309 0.45 -6.36 29.12
N LEU A 310 1.15 -5.92 30.17
CA LEU A 310 1.90 -4.66 30.19
C LEU A 310 3.35 -4.87 29.72
N SER A 311 3.51 -5.55 28.60
CA SER A 311 4.78 -5.72 27.88
C SER A 311 4.71 -5.08 26.48
N LEU A 312 5.85 -4.99 25.77
CA LEU A 312 5.86 -4.58 24.36
C LEU A 312 5.01 -5.50 23.50
N TYR A 313 4.99 -6.79 23.81
CA TYR A 313 4.11 -7.76 23.15
C TYR A 313 2.63 -7.42 23.35
N GLY A 314 2.23 -7.12 24.60
CA GLY A 314 0.86 -6.69 24.91
C GLY A 314 0.46 -5.40 24.20
N LEU A 315 1.34 -4.41 24.17
CA LEU A 315 1.12 -3.15 23.43
C LEU A 315 0.99 -3.39 21.93
N SER A 316 1.86 -4.20 21.34
CA SER A 316 1.81 -4.55 19.91
C SER A 316 0.49 -5.26 19.54
N ASN A 317 0.03 -6.16 20.42
CA ASN A 317 -1.26 -6.84 20.26
C ASN A 317 -2.44 -5.84 20.38
N ALA A 318 -2.36 -4.85 21.26
CA ALA A 318 -3.38 -3.81 21.36
C ALA A 318 -3.45 -2.95 20.09
N VAL A 319 -2.29 -2.59 19.50
CA VAL A 319 -2.22 -1.87 18.23
C VAL A 319 -2.84 -2.69 17.09
N THR A 320 -2.45 -3.96 16.96
CA THR A 320 -3.00 -4.84 15.91
C THR A 320 -4.47 -5.19 16.13
N ARG A 321 -4.97 -5.18 17.37
CA ARG A 321 -6.39 -5.33 17.66
C ARG A 321 -7.18 -4.08 17.25
N ALA A 322 -6.67 -2.90 17.58
CA ALA A 322 -7.30 -1.63 17.18
C ALA A 322 -7.39 -1.47 15.65
N SER A 323 -6.49 -2.09 14.88
CA SER A 323 -6.54 -2.07 13.41
C SER A 323 -7.86 -2.63 12.85
N GLN A 324 -8.55 -3.52 13.57
CA GLN A 324 -9.80 -4.13 13.12
C GLN A 324 -10.97 -3.14 13.15
N ASP A 325 -10.92 -2.14 14.02
CA ASP A 325 -11.99 -1.17 14.23
C ASP A 325 -11.91 0.02 13.23
N VAL A 326 -10.75 0.20 12.60
CA VAL A 326 -10.52 1.30 11.65
C VAL A 326 -11.31 1.07 10.35
N VAL A 327 -11.99 2.09 9.84
CA VAL A 327 -12.81 1.99 8.62
C VAL A 327 -11.95 1.70 7.39
N SER A 328 -10.85 2.43 7.21
CA SER A 328 -9.97 2.30 6.05
C SER A 328 -9.13 1.02 6.12
N TYR A 329 -9.19 0.20 5.06
CA TYR A 329 -8.35 -1.00 4.96
C TYR A 329 -6.86 -0.66 4.84
N ASP A 330 -6.52 0.41 4.10
CA ASP A 330 -5.15 0.92 3.99
C ASP A 330 -4.59 1.30 5.36
N ARG A 331 -5.40 2.02 6.17
CA ARG A 331 -5.00 2.42 7.53
C ARG A 331 -4.90 1.22 8.48
N ALA A 332 -5.83 0.29 8.41
CA ALA A 332 -5.80 -0.94 9.20
C ALA A 332 -4.50 -1.73 8.94
N THR A 333 -4.12 -1.90 7.67
CA THR A 333 -2.87 -2.57 7.30
C THR A 333 -1.63 -1.80 7.79
N THR A 334 -1.68 -0.46 7.80
CA THR A 334 -0.62 0.36 8.40
C THR A 334 -0.46 0.07 9.90
N LEU A 335 -1.55 0.01 10.65
CA LEU A 335 -1.54 -0.33 12.08
C LEU A 335 -1.03 -1.76 12.34
N GLU A 336 -1.35 -2.72 11.48
CA GLU A 336 -0.80 -4.08 11.57
C GLU A 336 0.75 -4.08 11.44
N GLY A 337 1.30 -3.22 10.60
CA GLY A 337 2.75 -3.01 10.49
C GLY A 337 3.35 -2.25 11.67
N ILE A 338 2.63 -1.26 12.22
CA ILE A 338 3.05 -0.55 13.43
C ILE A 338 3.11 -1.52 14.62
N GLY A 339 2.19 -2.48 14.72
CA GLY A 339 2.22 -3.51 15.74
C GLY A 339 3.56 -4.26 15.79
N TRP A 340 4.11 -4.64 14.64
CA TRP A 340 5.44 -5.24 14.56
C TRP A 340 6.56 -4.28 15.01
N GLN A 341 6.52 -3.03 14.57
CA GLN A 341 7.51 -2.02 14.96
C GLN A 341 7.49 -1.79 16.47
N VAL A 342 6.32 -1.81 17.10
CA VAL A 342 6.17 -1.71 18.56
C VAL A 342 6.77 -2.94 19.25
N ALA A 343 6.49 -4.16 18.75
CA ALA A 343 7.06 -5.38 19.32
C ALA A 343 8.59 -5.43 19.26
N THR A 344 9.18 -4.78 18.25
CA THR A 344 10.62 -4.82 17.97
C THR A 344 11.36 -3.52 18.31
N MET A 345 10.69 -2.55 18.95
CA MET A 345 11.36 -1.32 19.36
C MET A 345 12.35 -1.59 20.50
N GLU A 346 13.49 -0.91 20.44
CA GLU A 346 14.46 -0.94 21.54
C GLU A 346 13.83 -0.32 22.81
N PRO A 347 14.07 -0.90 23.99
CA PRO A 347 13.62 -0.29 25.25
C PRO A 347 14.20 1.11 25.34
N GLN A 348 13.34 2.12 25.48
CA GLN A 348 13.82 3.48 25.75
C GLN A 348 14.54 3.46 27.10
N GLN A 349 15.86 3.67 27.05
CA GLN A 349 16.64 3.92 28.26
C GLN A 349 16.16 5.25 28.85
N GLY A 350 15.40 5.16 29.96
CA GLY A 350 14.93 6.30 30.73
C GLY A 350 16.03 6.96 31.53
#